data_30189e6c6e2417bc88ced95d1498bffb
#
_entry.id   30189e6c6e2417bc88ced95d1498bffb
#
_cell.length_a   1.000
_cell.length_b   1.000
_cell.length_c   1.000
_cell.angle_alpha   90.00
_cell.angle_beta   90.00
_cell.angle_gamma   90.00
#
_symmetry.space_group_name_H-M   'P 1'
#
loop_
_entity.id
_entity.type
_entity.pdbx_description
1 polymer ?
#
loop_
_entity_poly.entity_id
_entity_poly.type
_entity_poly.pdbx_seq_one_letter_code
_entity_poly.pdbx_strand_id
1 'polypeptide(L)'
;KTGINLDSFKNEVGVFNESKFVLLDTEFLRTLDGKNLRSGYGEMIKHGLISDTETWAELLNFDLGNPDFKLLLTMLAKSVKVKERVVTEDPKEKGIRKALNFGHTFGHAFESFSLIHDGEKGKEPILHGYAVAYGLICELYLSVMKQQFPTDKMTQTVRYIRESYGMMDITCDDYDELVDIMRHDKKNTSGIINFTLLSDIGNIHINQTATDEEIKQCLDFFREG
;
A
#
# COMPACT_ATOMS: atom_id res chain seq x y z
N LYS A 1 -8.46 -11.85 11.95
CA LYS A 1 -7.04 -12.14 12.09
C LYS A 1 -6.44 -11.14 13.05
N THR A 2 -5.92 -11.60 14.16
CA THR A 2 -5.14 -10.80 15.11
C THR A 2 -3.69 -11.25 15.03
N GLY A 3 -2.74 -10.32 15.06
CA GLY A 3 -1.31 -10.63 15.05
C GLY A 3 -0.59 -9.74 16.04
N ILE A 4 0.35 -10.30 16.77
CA ILE A 4 1.24 -9.62 17.70
C ILE A 4 2.66 -9.79 17.16
N ASN A 5 3.41 -8.69 17.17
CA ASN A 5 4.82 -8.73 16.81
C ASN A 5 5.62 -9.38 17.94
N LEU A 6 6.61 -10.18 17.61
CA LEU A 6 7.55 -10.77 18.53
C LEU A 6 8.96 -10.37 18.09
N ASP A 7 9.66 -9.63 18.92
CA ASP A 7 10.93 -9.00 18.60
C ASP A 7 10.84 -8.17 17.30
N SER A 8 11.71 -8.41 16.33
CA SER A 8 11.70 -7.77 14.99
C SER A 8 10.75 -8.41 13.98
N PHE A 9 10.00 -9.44 14.37
CA PHE A 9 9.11 -10.16 13.46
C PHE A 9 7.66 -9.69 13.59
N LYS A 10 7.05 -9.29 12.46
CA LYS A 10 5.63 -8.88 12.41
C LYS A 10 4.69 -10.08 12.40
N ASN A 11 3.60 -9.99 13.19
CA ASN A 11 2.47 -10.93 13.18
C ASN A 11 2.88 -12.41 13.46
N GLU A 12 3.85 -12.65 14.34
CA GLU A 12 4.34 -14.01 14.63
C GLU A 12 3.36 -14.81 15.49
N VAL A 13 2.69 -14.15 16.42
CA VAL A 13 1.73 -14.79 17.31
C VAL A 13 0.33 -14.23 17.05
N GLY A 14 -0.62 -15.10 16.72
CA GLY A 14 -1.98 -14.63 16.43
C GLY A 14 -2.95 -15.76 16.13
N VAL A 15 -4.22 -15.39 16.00
CA VAL A 15 -5.31 -16.31 15.69
C VAL A 15 -6.14 -15.83 14.52
N PHE A 16 -6.66 -16.78 13.74
CA PHE A 16 -7.74 -16.52 12.79
C PHE A 16 -9.06 -16.68 13.53
N ASN A 17 -9.65 -15.54 13.91
CA ASN A 17 -10.97 -15.50 14.50
C ASN A 17 -11.75 -14.33 13.88
N GLU A 18 -12.94 -14.59 13.44
CA GLU A 18 -13.82 -13.59 12.85
C GLU A 18 -14.60 -12.88 13.96
N SER A 19 -14.71 -11.57 13.87
CA SER A 19 -15.58 -10.80 14.74
C SER A 19 -17.04 -11.06 14.39
N LYS A 20 -17.92 -11.05 15.39
CA LYS A 20 -19.36 -11.19 15.16
C LYS A 20 -19.94 -10.01 14.37
N PHE A 21 -19.39 -8.83 14.56
CA PHE A 21 -19.68 -7.61 13.80
C PHE A 21 -18.51 -6.64 13.88
N VAL A 22 -18.45 -5.67 12.96
CA VAL A 22 -17.52 -4.54 12.96
C VAL A 22 -18.32 -3.27 13.07
N LEU A 23 -18.02 -2.44 14.08
CA LEU A 23 -18.59 -1.10 14.27
C LEU A 23 -17.61 -0.07 13.74
N LEU A 24 -18.07 0.82 12.86
CA LEU A 24 -17.30 1.94 12.32
C LEU A 24 -17.85 3.24 12.92
N ASP A 25 -17.01 3.96 13.65
CA ASP A 25 -17.35 5.27 14.22
C ASP A 25 -16.21 6.25 13.94
N THR A 26 -16.46 7.22 13.06
CA THR A 26 -15.48 8.22 12.66
C THR A 26 -15.34 9.39 13.66
N GLU A 27 -16.18 9.47 14.70
CA GLU A 27 -16.04 10.50 15.74
C GLU A 27 -14.70 10.37 16.48
N PHE A 28 -14.20 9.13 16.67
CA PHE A 28 -12.89 8.91 17.27
C PHE A 28 -11.72 9.41 16.43
N LEU A 29 -11.91 9.61 15.12
CA LEU A 29 -10.87 10.15 14.23
C LEU A 29 -10.66 11.66 14.43
N ARG A 30 -11.57 12.38 15.10
CA ARG A 30 -11.46 13.82 15.36
C ARG A 30 -10.28 14.18 16.26
N THR A 31 -9.82 13.25 17.08
CA THR A 31 -8.67 13.44 17.97
C THR A 31 -7.39 12.84 17.42
N LEU A 32 -7.47 12.20 16.24
CA LEU A 32 -6.31 11.64 15.56
C LEU A 32 -5.53 12.75 14.86
N ASP A 33 -4.22 12.73 14.97
CA ASP A 33 -3.39 13.68 14.23
C ASP A 33 -3.43 13.41 12.71
N GLY A 34 -3.12 14.44 11.93
CA GLY A 34 -3.21 14.35 10.46
C GLY A 34 -2.27 13.32 9.84
N LYS A 35 -1.12 12.99 10.48
CA LYS A 35 -0.18 11.98 9.98
C LYS A 35 -0.79 10.58 10.09
N ASN A 36 -1.39 10.26 11.24
CA ASN A 36 -2.08 8.98 11.44
C ASN A 36 -3.35 8.85 10.60
N LEU A 37 -4.12 9.93 10.41
CA LEU A 37 -5.28 9.92 9.51
C LEU A 37 -4.86 9.59 8.07
N ARG A 38 -3.82 10.25 7.55
CA ARG A 38 -3.26 9.94 6.22
C ARG A 38 -2.75 8.51 6.14
N SER A 39 -2.10 8.01 7.19
CA SER A 39 -1.65 6.62 7.22
C SER A 39 -2.81 5.65 7.02
N GLY A 40 -3.92 5.82 7.73
CA GLY A 40 -5.12 5.01 7.50
C GLY A 40 -5.69 5.15 6.08
N TYR A 41 -5.61 6.33 5.51
CA TYR A 41 -6.14 6.64 4.19
C TYR A 41 -5.35 6.00 3.04
N GLY A 42 -4.05 5.75 3.21
CA GLY A 42 -3.23 5.04 2.22
C GLY A 42 -3.77 3.67 1.83
N GLU A 43 -4.29 2.93 2.80
CA GLU A 43 -4.98 1.66 2.56
C GLU A 43 -6.29 1.83 1.77
N MET A 44 -7.01 2.94 1.99
CA MET A 44 -8.24 3.22 1.25
C MET A 44 -7.95 3.53 -0.23
N ILE A 45 -6.87 4.27 -0.54
CA ILE A 45 -6.41 4.51 -1.92
C ILE A 45 -6.16 3.19 -2.62
N LYS A 46 -5.45 2.26 -1.98
CA LYS A 46 -5.25 0.91 -2.52
C LYS A 46 -6.58 0.21 -2.80
N HIS A 47 -7.53 0.26 -1.86
CA HIS A 47 -8.85 -0.35 -2.06
C HIS A 47 -9.61 0.27 -3.24
N GLY A 48 -9.50 1.57 -3.46
CA GLY A 48 -10.05 2.24 -4.66
C GLY A 48 -9.45 1.68 -5.95
N LEU A 49 -8.12 1.58 -6.02
CA LEU A 49 -7.40 1.08 -7.19
C LEU A 49 -7.74 -0.38 -7.54
N ILE A 50 -7.99 -1.24 -6.55
CA ILE A 50 -8.36 -2.65 -6.77
C ILE A 50 -9.86 -2.88 -6.86
N SER A 51 -10.72 -1.85 -6.82
CA SER A 51 -12.17 -1.98 -6.88
C SER A 51 -12.76 -1.43 -8.19
N ASP A 52 -12.96 -0.13 -8.29
CA ASP A 52 -13.60 0.52 -9.44
C ASP A 52 -13.19 1.98 -9.56
N THR A 53 -13.40 2.54 -10.75
CA THR A 53 -12.99 3.92 -11.09
C THR A 53 -13.76 4.98 -10.29
N GLU A 54 -15.02 4.73 -9.93
CA GLU A 54 -15.82 5.68 -9.16
C GLU A 54 -15.26 5.83 -7.74
N THR A 55 -15.03 4.71 -7.07
CA THR A 55 -14.43 4.69 -5.72
C THR A 55 -13.02 5.31 -5.72
N TRP A 56 -12.20 4.98 -6.72
CA TRP A 56 -10.87 5.59 -6.87
C TRP A 56 -10.95 7.11 -7.03
N ALA A 57 -11.84 7.62 -7.91
CA ALA A 57 -11.99 9.06 -8.14
C ALA A 57 -12.52 9.79 -6.89
N GLU A 58 -13.47 9.20 -6.16
CA GLU A 58 -13.94 9.76 -4.89
C GLU A 58 -12.79 9.93 -3.88
N LEU A 59 -11.91 8.92 -3.78
CA LEU A 59 -10.77 8.96 -2.86
C LEU A 59 -9.76 10.03 -3.25
N LEU A 60 -9.46 10.22 -4.53
CA LEU A 60 -8.52 11.26 -4.97
C LEU A 60 -9.08 12.69 -4.85
N ASN A 61 -10.40 12.84 -4.74
CA ASN A 61 -11.05 14.14 -4.56
C ASN A 61 -11.33 14.50 -3.10
N PHE A 62 -11.01 13.62 -2.14
CA PHE A 62 -11.27 13.87 -0.72
C PHE A 62 -10.18 14.76 -0.11
N ASP A 63 -10.61 15.81 0.59
CA ASP A 63 -9.70 16.74 1.27
C ASP A 63 -9.29 16.21 2.64
N LEU A 64 -8.08 15.65 2.71
CA LEU A 64 -7.47 15.18 3.97
C LEU A 64 -7.00 16.31 4.88
N GLY A 65 -6.90 17.54 4.38
CA GLY A 65 -6.53 18.71 5.16
C GLY A 65 -7.69 19.24 6.00
N ASN A 66 -8.94 19.06 5.48
CA ASN A 66 -10.17 19.45 6.17
C ASN A 66 -11.24 18.36 6.00
N PRO A 67 -11.11 17.22 6.69
CA PRO A 67 -11.91 16.04 6.41
C PRO A 67 -13.38 16.19 6.83
N ASP A 68 -14.30 15.94 5.90
CA ASP A 68 -15.69 15.66 6.23
C ASP A 68 -15.82 14.24 6.78
N PHE A 69 -15.94 14.08 8.10
CA PHE A 69 -16.02 12.79 8.78
C PHE A 69 -17.26 11.98 8.42
N LYS A 70 -18.36 12.64 8.01
CA LYS A 70 -19.56 11.93 7.56
C LYS A 70 -19.34 11.29 6.19
N LEU A 71 -18.72 12.05 5.28
CA LEU A 71 -18.30 11.50 3.97
C LEU A 71 -17.25 10.41 4.16
N LEU A 72 -16.25 10.64 5.01
CA LEU A 72 -15.21 9.67 5.33
C LEU A 72 -15.78 8.35 5.85
N LEU A 73 -16.82 8.38 6.69
CA LEU A 73 -17.51 7.17 7.17
C LEU A 73 -18.10 6.37 6.00
N THR A 74 -18.71 7.03 5.03
CA THR A 74 -19.28 6.38 3.84
C THR A 74 -18.18 5.73 2.99
N MET A 75 -17.07 6.44 2.78
CA MET A 75 -15.91 5.95 2.02
C MET A 75 -15.21 4.79 2.75
N LEU A 76 -15.08 4.88 4.08
CA LEU A 76 -14.52 3.83 4.91
C LEU A 76 -15.38 2.56 4.84
N ALA A 77 -16.72 2.70 4.86
CA ALA A 77 -17.62 1.58 4.71
C ALA A 77 -17.49 0.89 3.34
N LYS A 78 -17.32 1.66 2.25
CA LYS A 78 -16.99 1.11 0.91
C LYS A 78 -15.67 0.34 0.95
N SER A 79 -14.63 0.92 1.53
CA SER A 79 -13.29 0.32 1.66
C SER A 79 -13.33 -1.00 2.46
N VAL A 80 -14.08 -1.06 3.56
CA VAL A 80 -14.27 -2.29 4.35
C VAL A 80 -14.99 -3.36 3.54
N LYS A 81 -16.00 -3.00 2.73
CA LYS A 81 -16.70 -3.95 1.84
C LYS A 81 -15.79 -4.54 0.77
N VAL A 82 -14.85 -3.77 0.22
CA VAL A 82 -13.84 -4.31 -0.71
C VAL A 82 -13.03 -5.40 -0.04
N LYS A 83 -12.52 -5.14 1.17
CA LYS A 83 -11.76 -6.12 1.94
C LYS A 83 -12.60 -7.33 2.35
N GLU A 84 -13.84 -7.11 2.80
CA GLU A 84 -14.78 -8.19 3.17
C GLU A 84 -15.00 -9.13 1.99
N ARG A 85 -15.34 -8.59 0.80
CA ARG A 85 -15.55 -9.38 -0.42
C ARG A 85 -14.34 -10.26 -0.71
N VAL A 86 -13.16 -9.67 -0.76
CA VAL A 86 -11.91 -10.37 -1.11
C VAL A 86 -11.54 -11.45 -0.07
N VAL A 87 -11.72 -11.16 1.22
CA VAL A 87 -11.44 -12.12 2.31
C VAL A 87 -12.46 -13.26 2.35
N THR A 88 -13.72 -12.98 2.03
CA THR A 88 -14.80 -13.99 1.98
C THR A 88 -14.60 -14.93 0.80
N GLU A 89 -14.19 -14.40 -0.36
CA GLU A 89 -13.94 -15.18 -1.57
C GLU A 89 -12.68 -16.04 -1.44
N ASP A 90 -11.64 -15.53 -0.78
CA ASP A 90 -10.38 -16.25 -0.60
C ASP A 90 -9.85 -16.16 0.86
N PRO A 91 -10.43 -16.92 1.79
CA PRO A 91 -10.05 -16.86 3.21
C PRO A 91 -8.59 -17.25 3.48
N LYS A 92 -7.99 -18.06 2.59
CA LYS A 92 -6.64 -18.65 2.76
C LYS A 92 -5.55 -17.94 1.96
N GLU A 93 -5.87 -16.85 1.26
CA GLU A 93 -4.90 -16.06 0.49
C GLU A 93 -4.15 -16.86 -0.60
N LYS A 94 -4.86 -17.72 -1.28
CA LYS A 94 -4.29 -18.51 -2.39
C LYS A 94 -4.52 -17.89 -3.77
N GLY A 95 -5.45 -16.97 -3.89
CA GLY A 95 -5.91 -16.33 -5.12
C GLY A 95 -6.14 -14.84 -4.96
N ILE A 96 -7.39 -14.41 -5.18
CA ILE A 96 -7.76 -12.97 -5.26
C ILE A 96 -7.41 -12.15 -4.02
N ARG A 97 -7.31 -12.76 -2.83
CA ARG A 97 -6.90 -12.02 -1.63
C ARG A 97 -5.51 -11.42 -1.73
N LYS A 98 -4.64 -11.95 -2.60
CA LYS A 98 -3.35 -11.35 -2.92
C LYS A 98 -3.48 -9.95 -3.53
N ALA A 99 -4.66 -9.58 -4.06
CA ALA A 99 -4.96 -8.21 -4.49
C ALA A 99 -4.75 -7.17 -3.39
N LEU A 100 -5.00 -7.54 -2.13
CA LEU A 100 -4.75 -6.68 -0.98
C LEU A 100 -3.27 -6.37 -0.75
N ASN A 101 -2.37 -7.08 -1.43
CA ASN A 101 -0.93 -6.84 -1.40
C ASN A 101 -0.46 -5.79 -2.43
N PHE A 102 -1.33 -5.22 -3.24
CA PHE A 102 -0.98 -4.12 -4.14
C PHE A 102 -0.38 -2.95 -3.35
N GLY A 103 0.76 -2.44 -3.77
CA GLY A 103 1.55 -1.44 -3.05
C GLY A 103 2.37 -1.96 -1.87
N HIS A 104 2.22 -3.24 -1.49
CA HIS A 104 2.86 -3.77 -0.28
C HIS A 104 4.25 -4.35 -0.51
N THR A 105 4.63 -4.73 -1.73
CA THR A 105 5.96 -5.30 -1.96
C THR A 105 7.02 -4.23 -1.82
N PHE A 106 6.87 -3.10 -2.50
CA PHE A 106 7.71 -1.93 -2.26
C PHE A 106 7.42 -1.29 -0.89
N GLY A 107 6.16 -1.21 -0.49
CA GLY A 107 5.76 -0.61 0.78
C GLY A 107 6.44 -1.24 1.99
N HIS A 108 6.45 -2.57 2.10
CA HIS A 108 7.15 -3.25 3.19
C HIS A 108 8.67 -3.05 3.14
N ALA A 109 9.25 -2.94 1.94
CA ALA A 109 10.67 -2.63 1.81
C ALA A 109 10.98 -1.23 2.34
N PHE A 110 10.20 -0.21 1.96
CA PHE A 110 10.33 1.15 2.48
C PHE A 110 10.12 1.23 4.00
N GLU A 111 9.09 0.54 4.52
CA GLU A 111 8.83 0.49 5.96
C GLU A 111 10.01 -0.14 6.71
N SER A 112 10.50 -1.29 6.25
CA SER A 112 11.62 -2.00 6.87
C SER A 112 12.92 -1.19 6.76
N PHE A 113 13.19 -0.62 5.60
CA PHE A 113 14.36 0.26 5.38
C PHE A 113 14.34 1.44 6.35
N SER A 114 13.20 2.11 6.51
CA SER A 114 13.07 3.24 7.44
C SER A 114 13.30 2.86 8.90
N LEU A 115 12.95 1.62 9.27
CA LEU A 115 13.19 1.10 10.63
C LEU A 115 14.65 0.70 10.85
N ILE A 116 15.32 0.14 9.83
CA ILE A 116 16.74 -0.24 9.89
C ILE A 116 17.61 1.01 10.09
N HIS A 117 17.27 2.10 9.40
CA HIS A 117 18.01 3.36 9.41
C HIS A 117 17.44 4.40 10.39
N ASP A 118 16.61 3.97 11.37
CA ASP A 118 16.09 4.87 12.40
C ASP A 118 17.22 5.53 13.20
N GLY A 119 17.10 6.85 13.36
CA GLY A 119 18.12 7.66 14.04
C GLY A 119 19.27 8.14 13.13
N GLU A 120 19.36 7.73 11.88
CA GLU A 120 20.20 8.37 10.89
C GLU A 120 19.64 9.74 10.50
N LYS A 121 20.54 10.69 10.18
CA LYS A 121 20.13 12.05 9.82
C LYS A 121 19.19 12.05 8.61
N GLY A 122 17.96 12.55 8.80
CA GLY A 122 16.95 12.64 7.74
C GLY A 122 16.15 11.35 7.52
N LYS A 123 16.44 10.29 8.28
CA LYS A 123 15.69 9.02 8.18
C LYS A 123 14.90 8.80 9.47
N GLU A 124 13.59 8.84 9.38
CA GLU A 124 12.67 8.53 10.47
C GLU A 124 11.77 7.37 10.06
N PRO A 125 11.33 6.52 11.01
CA PRO A 125 10.37 5.47 10.73
C PRO A 125 9.10 6.02 10.09
N ILE A 126 8.72 5.45 8.96
CA ILE A 126 7.48 5.81 8.29
C ILE A 126 6.31 4.95 8.78
N LEU A 127 5.13 5.55 8.85
CA LEU A 127 3.92 4.81 9.18
C LEU A 127 3.54 3.88 8.04
N HIS A 128 2.96 2.73 8.36
CA HIS A 128 2.59 1.69 7.39
C HIS A 128 1.82 2.22 6.18
N GLY A 129 0.81 3.07 6.39
CA GLY A 129 0.02 3.61 5.27
C GLY A 129 0.80 4.57 4.37
N TYR A 130 1.83 5.25 4.89
CA TYR A 130 2.78 6.01 4.06
C TYR A 130 3.60 5.06 3.21
N ALA A 131 4.12 3.99 3.81
CA ALA A 131 4.85 2.95 3.10
C ALA A 131 4.02 2.34 1.98
N VAL A 132 2.74 2.02 2.24
CA VAL A 132 1.81 1.52 1.22
C VAL A 132 1.59 2.56 0.13
N ALA A 133 1.35 3.84 0.46
CA ALA A 133 1.18 4.90 -0.54
C ALA A 133 2.42 5.05 -1.44
N TYR A 134 3.62 5.01 -0.87
CA TYR A 134 4.87 5.02 -1.64
C TYR A 134 5.03 3.77 -2.52
N GLY A 135 4.69 2.60 -1.98
CA GLY A 135 4.68 1.36 -2.74
C GLY A 135 3.69 1.39 -3.91
N LEU A 136 2.54 2.05 -3.76
CA LEU A 136 1.58 2.25 -4.86
C LEU A 136 2.19 3.06 -6.03
N ILE A 137 3.05 4.05 -5.77
CA ILE A 137 3.77 4.78 -6.84
C ILE A 137 4.60 3.81 -7.68
N CYS A 138 5.42 2.98 -7.02
CA CYS A 138 6.29 2.02 -7.69
C CYS A 138 5.49 0.93 -8.42
N GLU A 139 4.48 0.34 -7.78
CA GLU A 139 3.71 -0.76 -8.39
C GLU A 139 2.75 -0.28 -9.48
N LEU A 140 2.29 0.97 -9.46
CA LEU A 140 1.57 1.59 -10.59
C LEU A 140 2.50 1.79 -11.79
N TYR A 141 3.72 2.27 -11.57
CA TYR A 141 4.71 2.40 -12.64
C TYR A 141 5.08 1.03 -13.24
N LEU A 142 5.28 0.02 -12.40
CA LEU A 142 5.49 -1.36 -12.83
C LEU A 142 4.27 -1.91 -13.59
N SER A 143 3.05 -1.53 -13.19
CA SER A 143 1.80 -1.88 -13.88
C SER A 143 1.73 -1.26 -15.28
N VAL A 144 2.20 -0.02 -15.45
CA VAL A 144 2.33 0.60 -16.80
C VAL A 144 3.28 -0.20 -17.66
N MET A 145 4.46 -0.52 -17.14
CA MET A 145 5.49 -1.25 -17.91
C MET A 145 5.05 -2.66 -18.32
N LYS A 146 4.39 -3.40 -17.42
CA LYS A 146 4.14 -4.84 -17.61
C LYS A 146 2.71 -5.18 -18.01
N GLN A 147 1.74 -4.35 -17.63
CA GLN A 147 0.31 -4.62 -17.81
C GLN A 147 -0.40 -3.52 -18.63
N GLN A 148 0.34 -2.52 -19.13
CA GLN A 148 -0.21 -1.41 -19.91
C GLN A 148 -1.28 -0.61 -19.14
N PHE A 149 -1.12 -0.48 -17.83
CA PHE A 149 -2.01 0.35 -17.02
C PHE A 149 -2.08 1.78 -17.56
N PRO A 150 -3.25 2.44 -17.62
CA PRO A 150 -3.40 3.78 -18.16
C PRO A 150 -2.52 4.81 -17.46
N THR A 151 -1.63 5.47 -18.22
CA THR A 151 -0.63 6.41 -17.70
C THR A 151 -1.27 7.64 -17.07
N ASP A 152 -2.41 8.09 -17.58
CA ASP A 152 -3.17 9.21 -17.04
C ASP A 152 -3.70 8.92 -15.62
N LYS A 153 -4.20 7.70 -15.38
CA LYS A 153 -4.67 7.26 -14.06
C LYS A 153 -3.50 7.07 -13.09
N MET A 154 -2.37 6.53 -13.58
CA MET A 154 -1.14 6.47 -12.79
C MET A 154 -0.70 7.88 -12.37
N THR A 155 -0.58 8.81 -13.32
CA THR A 155 -0.13 10.18 -13.05
C THR A 155 -1.03 10.90 -12.04
N GLN A 156 -2.36 10.76 -12.16
CA GLN A 156 -3.30 11.34 -11.20
C GLN A 156 -3.09 10.77 -9.79
N THR A 157 -2.94 9.45 -9.67
CA THR A 157 -2.73 8.79 -8.38
C THR A 157 -1.38 9.17 -7.76
N VAL A 158 -0.31 9.14 -8.56
CA VAL A 158 1.04 9.51 -8.12
C VAL A 158 1.08 10.95 -7.64
N ARG A 159 0.50 11.88 -8.40
CA ARG A 159 0.41 13.28 -8.01
C ARG A 159 -0.32 13.45 -6.67
N TYR A 160 -1.48 12.81 -6.51
CA TYR A 160 -2.23 12.85 -5.26
C TYR A 160 -1.39 12.33 -4.08
N ILE A 161 -0.70 11.20 -4.27
CA ILE A 161 0.14 10.63 -3.22
C ILE A 161 1.27 11.59 -2.85
N ARG A 162 1.98 12.14 -3.82
CA ARG A 162 3.07 13.09 -3.56
C ARG A 162 2.62 14.36 -2.83
N GLU A 163 1.48 14.94 -3.26
CA GLU A 163 0.92 16.13 -2.63
C GLU A 163 0.45 15.86 -1.19
N SER A 164 -0.10 14.67 -0.91
CA SER A 164 -0.69 14.33 0.39
C SER A 164 0.28 13.72 1.39
N TYR A 165 1.26 12.94 0.92
CA TYR A 165 2.17 12.15 1.77
C TYR A 165 3.61 12.66 1.75
N GLY A 166 3.97 13.52 0.78
CA GLY A 166 5.36 13.83 0.51
C GLY A 166 6.10 12.64 -0.08
N MET A 167 7.41 12.63 0.10
CA MET A 167 8.29 11.57 -0.41
C MET A 167 9.26 11.12 0.68
N MET A 168 9.68 9.87 0.60
CA MET A 168 10.78 9.34 1.39
C MET A 168 12.10 9.66 0.69
N ASP A 169 13.10 10.10 1.45
CA ASP A 169 14.44 10.37 0.93
C ASP A 169 15.20 9.05 0.74
N ILE A 170 15.44 8.70 -0.52
CA ILE A 170 16.25 7.55 -0.94
C ILE A 170 17.23 7.98 -2.03
N THR A 171 18.35 7.30 -2.12
CA THR A 171 19.39 7.51 -3.14
C THR A 171 19.60 6.24 -3.96
N CYS A 172 20.36 6.33 -5.06
CA CYS A 172 20.72 5.14 -5.85
C CYS A 172 21.50 4.11 -5.02
N ASP A 173 22.23 4.57 -3.99
CA ASP A 173 23.05 3.70 -3.14
C ASP A 173 22.18 2.79 -2.25
N ASP A 174 20.92 3.17 -2.00
CA ASP A 174 19.96 2.42 -1.18
C ASP A 174 19.25 1.30 -1.98
N TYR A 175 19.36 1.29 -3.32
CA TYR A 175 18.53 0.39 -4.17
C TYR A 175 18.83 -1.09 -3.96
N ASP A 176 20.10 -1.47 -3.85
CA ASP A 176 20.46 -2.87 -3.67
C ASP A 176 19.94 -3.40 -2.34
N GLU A 177 20.00 -2.59 -1.26
CA GLU A 177 19.44 -2.95 0.03
C GLU A 177 17.91 -3.07 -0.02
N LEU A 178 17.22 -2.15 -0.69
CA LEU A 178 15.76 -2.21 -0.87
C LEU A 178 15.33 -3.48 -1.62
N VAL A 179 16.05 -3.85 -2.68
CA VAL A 179 15.81 -5.10 -3.43
C VAL A 179 16.04 -6.32 -2.56
N ASP A 180 17.09 -6.32 -1.75
CA ASP A 180 17.38 -7.43 -0.84
C ASP A 180 16.33 -7.56 0.26
N ILE A 181 15.85 -6.45 0.83
CA ILE A 181 14.73 -6.45 1.78
C ILE A 181 13.46 -7.05 1.11
N MET A 182 13.15 -6.69 -0.14
CA MET A 182 12.03 -7.27 -0.86
C MET A 182 12.16 -8.78 -1.02
N ARG A 183 13.36 -9.30 -1.31
CA ARG A 183 13.60 -10.75 -1.44
C ARG A 183 13.36 -11.53 -0.15
N HIS A 184 13.61 -10.91 0.99
CA HIS A 184 13.42 -11.52 2.30
C HIS A 184 11.99 -11.41 2.84
N ASP A 185 11.07 -10.72 2.15
CA ASP A 185 9.65 -10.70 2.55
C ASP A 185 9.06 -12.12 2.51
N LYS A 186 8.37 -12.51 3.59
CA LYS A 186 7.74 -13.84 3.79
C LYS A 186 6.77 -14.25 2.66
N LYS A 187 6.32 -13.31 1.83
CA LYS A 187 5.45 -13.57 0.68
C LYS A 187 6.19 -14.18 -0.50
N ASN A 188 7.52 -14.15 -0.49
CA ASN A 188 8.36 -14.58 -1.57
C ASN A 188 8.81 -16.03 -1.37
N THR A 189 8.64 -16.84 -2.40
CA THR A 189 9.05 -18.24 -2.39
C THR A 189 10.29 -18.38 -3.26
N SER A 190 11.35 -18.96 -2.70
CA SER A 190 12.60 -19.25 -3.45
C SER A 190 13.31 -18.01 -4.03
N GLY A 191 13.24 -16.86 -3.36
CA GLY A 191 13.93 -15.63 -3.77
C GLY A 191 13.27 -14.89 -4.95
N ILE A 192 12.10 -15.33 -5.42
CA ILE A 192 11.34 -14.65 -6.47
C ILE A 192 10.42 -13.62 -5.80
N ILE A 193 10.61 -12.35 -6.16
CA ILE A 193 9.77 -11.24 -5.67
C ILE A 193 8.44 -11.26 -6.43
N ASN A 194 7.33 -11.40 -5.69
CA ASN A 194 5.99 -11.44 -6.25
C ASN A 194 5.27 -10.11 -6.07
N PHE A 195 4.64 -9.66 -7.14
CA PHE A 195 3.85 -8.43 -7.20
C PHE A 195 2.39 -8.72 -7.51
N THR A 196 1.53 -7.85 -7.06
CA THR A 196 0.19 -7.65 -7.61
C THR A 196 0.25 -6.42 -8.50
N LEU A 197 -0.17 -6.53 -9.75
CA LEU A 197 -0.18 -5.43 -10.72
C LEU A 197 -1.60 -5.24 -11.28
N LEU A 198 -1.84 -4.11 -11.93
CA LEU A 198 -3.12 -3.77 -12.53
C LEU A 198 -2.96 -3.50 -14.03
N SER A 199 -3.92 -3.94 -14.87
CA SER A 199 -4.02 -3.49 -16.26
C SER A 199 -5.03 -2.34 -16.42
N ASP A 200 -5.93 -2.16 -15.45
CA ASP A 200 -6.79 -1.00 -15.24
C ASP A 200 -7.27 -1.01 -13.77
N ILE A 201 -7.94 0.06 -13.33
CA ILE A 201 -8.58 0.09 -12.01
C ILE A 201 -9.56 -1.08 -11.89
N GLY A 202 -9.41 -1.87 -10.84
CA GLY A 202 -10.20 -3.07 -10.61
C GLY A 202 -9.79 -4.29 -11.43
N ASN A 203 -8.87 -4.17 -12.38
CA ASN A 203 -8.40 -5.29 -13.19
C ASN A 203 -7.05 -5.80 -12.70
N ILE A 204 -7.07 -6.87 -11.90
CA ILE A 204 -5.98 -7.29 -11.03
C ILE A 204 -5.24 -8.51 -11.61
N HIS A 205 -3.92 -8.43 -11.62
CA HIS A 205 -2.99 -9.50 -12.01
C HIS A 205 -2.11 -9.87 -10.82
N ILE A 206 -2.40 -11.00 -10.18
CA ILE A 206 -1.61 -11.52 -9.07
C ILE A 206 -0.41 -12.34 -9.55
N ASN A 207 0.56 -12.60 -8.66
CA ASN A 207 1.75 -13.42 -8.93
C ASN A 207 2.57 -12.92 -10.13
N GLN A 208 2.67 -11.63 -10.31
CA GLN A 208 3.55 -11.04 -11.31
C GLN A 208 4.98 -10.94 -10.76
N THR A 209 5.96 -10.98 -11.64
CA THR A 209 7.38 -10.89 -11.29
C THR A 209 8.06 -9.75 -12.01
N ALA A 210 9.16 -9.26 -11.47
CA ALA A 210 10.00 -8.24 -12.09
C ALA A 210 11.47 -8.61 -11.92
N THR A 211 12.32 -8.13 -12.85
CA THR A 211 13.77 -8.21 -12.70
C THR A 211 14.26 -7.13 -11.75
N ASP A 212 15.49 -7.26 -11.26
CA ASP A 212 16.11 -6.24 -10.42
C ASP A 212 16.20 -4.88 -11.13
N GLU A 213 16.47 -4.90 -12.43
CA GLU A 213 16.52 -3.70 -13.26
C GLU A 213 15.15 -3.02 -13.36
N GLU A 214 14.07 -3.79 -13.54
CA GLU A 214 12.71 -3.25 -13.53
C GLU A 214 12.35 -2.66 -12.16
N ILE A 215 12.76 -3.30 -11.07
CA ILE A 215 12.55 -2.79 -9.70
C ILE A 215 13.33 -1.48 -9.50
N LYS A 216 14.59 -1.42 -9.93
CA LYS A 216 15.40 -0.19 -9.84
C LYS A 216 14.82 0.95 -10.68
N GLN A 217 14.26 0.67 -11.85
CA GLN A 217 13.52 1.66 -12.64
C GLN A 217 12.29 2.21 -11.89
N CYS A 218 11.59 1.36 -11.13
CA CYS A 218 10.49 1.83 -10.27
C CYS A 218 10.99 2.74 -9.14
N LEU A 219 12.16 2.45 -8.55
CA LEU A 219 12.78 3.29 -7.53
C LEU A 219 13.28 4.63 -8.12
N ASP A 220 13.83 4.62 -9.34
CA ASP A 220 14.17 5.85 -10.07
C ASP A 220 12.93 6.71 -10.31
N PHE A 221 11.84 6.10 -10.80
CA PHE A 221 10.56 6.81 -10.99
C PHE A 221 10.01 7.36 -9.66
N PHE A 222 10.12 6.61 -8.59
CA PHE A 222 9.72 7.08 -7.26
C PHE A 222 10.51 8.31 -6.84
N ARG A 223 11.82 8.31 -7.03
CA ARG A 223 12.72 9.39 -6.61
C ARG A 223 12.61 10.65 -7.47
N GLU A 224 12.50 10.50 -8.78
CA GLU A 224 12.68 11.59 -9.77
C GLU A 224 11.38 12.04 -10.44
N GLY A 225 10.36 11.18 -10.49
CA GLY A 225 9.13 11.34 -11.27
C GLY A 225 8.08 12.33 -10.76
#